data_a57a9c205b28923d225638afb624ab45
#
_entry.id   a57a9c205b28923d225638afb624ab45
#
_cell.length_a   1.000
_cell.length_b   1.000
_cell.length_c   1.000
_cell.angle_alpha   90.00
_cell.angle_beta   90.00
_cell.angle_gamma   90.00
#
_symmetry.space_group_name_H-M   'P 1'
#
loop_
_entity.id
_entity.type
_entity.pdbx_description
1 polymer ?
#
loop_
_entity_poly.entity_id
_entity_poly.type
_entity_poly.pdbx_seq_one_letter_code
_entity_poly.pdbx_strand_id
1 'polypeptide(L)'
;MTPTGQTAHLDGELITIDFARNMADEFKATRPKLSKAELQEKVREMLRLDEKSIPVPYHRNLKYRMQGCRFFSRFGVETEEDMLAILHLYSAPGQWKSLLHFPRDYEHTTIYVPHVDSIDEMIEIDFKGCGEVFGLDVRGVGELMPLSCNYNSAHAQPYSLHPFRKDSLYSCFDTINREFFSSYCCDYDYSAIGLMLNEPYLGGRVRDILSTVKLMKHNGHKKIDIIAKGQGTIPAIFAALLSDDIDEISLIQAPESFDSMLRTRITYVPQSVMPWGVLKFTDMPELIEATGAKIIK
;
A
#
# COMPACT_ATOMS: atom_id res chain seq x y z
N MET A 1 -0.73 -43.92 10.20
CA MET A 1 0.15 -43.08 9.33
C MET A 1 -0.50 -42.95 7.98
N THR A 2 -0.52 -41.76 7.40
CA THR A 2 -1.04 -41.56 6.05
C THR A 2 -0.05 -42.13 5.03
N PRO A 3 -0.51 -42.61 3.85
CA PRO A 3 0.37 -43.19 2.84
C PRO A 3 1.52 -42.27 2.38
N THR A 4 1.31 -40.96 2.43
CA THR A 4 2.28 -39.94 2.02
C THR A 4 2.97 -39.22 3.21
N GLY A 5 2.59 -39.55 4.43
CA GLY A 5 3.03 -38.83 5.66
C GLY A 5 2.34 -37.47 5.86
N GLN A 6 1.44 -37.06 4.97
CA GLN A 6 0.74 -35.79 5.04
C GLN A 6 -0.78 -36.02 5.14
N THR A 7 -1.41 -35.42 6.14
CA THR A 7 -2.88 -35.51 6.33
C THR A 7 -3.64 -34.87 5.18
N ALA A 8 -3.11 -33.79 4.59
CA ALA A 8 -3.70 -33.12 3.43
C ALA A 8 -3.90 -34.00 2.17
N HIS A 9 -3.37 -35.21 2.17
CA HIS A 9 -3.49 -36.17 1.06
C HIS A 9 -4.48 -37.32 1.36
N LEU A 10 -5.22 -37.25 2.45
CA LEU A 10 -6.30 -38.20 2.73
C LEU A 10 -7.58 -37.76 2.01
N ASP A 11 -8.29 -38.73 1.46
CA ASP A 11 -9.59 -38.47 0.79
C ASP A 11 -10.60 -37.91 1.80
N GLY A 12 -11.16 -36.74 1.47
CA GLY A 12 -12.16 -36.06 2.31
C GLY A 12 -11.58 -35.21 3.45
N GLU A 13 -10.26 -35.13 3.61
CA GLU A 13 -9.64 -34.24 4.58
C GLU A 13 -9.65 -32.80 4.10
N LEU A 14 -9.93 -31.88 5.04
CA LEU A 14 -9.88 -30.44 4.81
C LEU A 14 -8.64 -29.86 5.48
N ILE A 15 -7.92 -29.03 4.75
CA ILE A 15 -6.83 -28.20 5.29
C ILE A 15 -7.37 -26.79 5.61
N THR A 16 -6.61 -26.01 6.37
CA THR A 16 -7.03 -24.67 6.85
C THR A 16 -7.55 -23.76 5.71
N ILE A 17 -6.91 -23.82 4.55
CA ILE A 17 -7.32 -22.99 3.40
C ILE A 17 -8.69 -23.40 2.86
N ASP A 18 -9.10 -24.67 2.98
CA ASP A 18 -10.40 -25.13 2.49
C ASP A 18 -11.54 -24.63 3.38
N PHE A 19 -11.31 -24.49 4.69
CA PHE A 19 -12.26 -23.83 5.59
C PHE A 19 -12.43 -22.36 5.20
N ALA A 20 -11.34 -21.64 4.91
CA ALA A 20 -11.41 -20.25 4.47
C ALA A 20 -12.17 -20.11 3.14
N ARG A 21 -11.95 -21.03 2.18
CA ARG A 21 -12.66 -21.07 0.91
C ARG A 21 -14.14 -21.32 1.08
N ASN A 22 -14.51 -22.30 1.90
CA ASN A 22 -15.91 -22.61 2.18
C ASN A 22 -16.62 -21.41 2.83
N MET A 23 -15.99 -20.74 3.80
CA MET A 23 -16.52 -19.51 4.40
C MET A 23 -16.66 -18.39 3.36
N ALA A 24 -15.72 -18.23 2.45
CA ALA A 24 -15.80 -17.23 1.39
C ALA A 24 -16.97 -17.51 0.44
N ASP A 25 -17.24 -18.78 0.10
CA ASP A 25 -18.38 -19.18 -0.71
C ASP A 25 -19.71 -18.88 -0.01
N GLU A 26 -19.81 -19.12 1.30
CA GLU A 26 -20.97 -18.75 2.11
C GLU A 26 -21.19 -17.25 2.14
N PHE A 27 -20.12 -16.46 2.38
CA PHE A 27 -20.21 -15.00 2.36
C PHE A 27 -20.61 -14.48 0.98
N LYS A 28 -20.05 -15.02 -0.09
CA LYS A 28 -20.43 -14.63 -1.46
C LYS A 28 -21.89 -14.88 -1.76
N ALA A 29 -22.46 -15.98 -1.24
CA ALA A 29 -23.87 -16.33 -1.42
C ALA A 29 -24.83 -15.46 -0.59
N THR A 30 -24.39 -14.96 0.58
CA THR A 30 -25.22 -14.24 1.55
C THR A 30 -24.89 -12.74 1.68
N ARG A 31 -23.81 -12.28 1.06
CA ARG A 31 -23.32 -10.92 1.14
C ARG A 31 -24.39 -9.90 0.70
N PRO A 32 -24.70 -8.90 1.53
CA PRO A 32 -25.69 -7.88 1.18
C PRO A 32 -25.13 -6.95 0.10
N LYS A 33 -26.00 -6.41 -0.74
CA LYS A 33 -25.66 -5.27 -1.58
C LYS A 33 -25.76 -4.01 -0.73
N LEU A 34 -24.62 -3.34 -0.51
CA LEU A 34 -24.51 -2.13 0.29
C LEU A 34 -24.56 -0.89 -0.60
N SER A 35 -25.18 0.17 -0.11
CA SER A 35 -24.97 1.52 -0.63
C SER A 35 -23.55 2.01 -0.35
N LYS A 36 -23.07 3.05 -1.08
CA LYS A 36 -21.76 3.65 -0.83
C LYS A 36 -21.58 4.07 0.63
N ALA A 37 -22.60 4.66 1.24
CA ALA A 37 -22.55 5.12 2.63
C ALA A 37 -22.43 3.96 3.64
N GLU A 38 -23.20 2.89 3.45
CA GLU A 38 -23.09 1.68 4.27
C GLU A 38 -21.74 0.99 4.08
N LEU A 39 -21.23 0.97 2.85
CA LEU A 39 -19.91 0.41 2.55
C LEU A 39 -18.79 1.22 3.23
N GLN A 40 -18.85 2.56 3.19
CA GLN A 40 -17.92 3.43 3.91
C GLN A 40 -17.92 3.13 5.41
N GLU A 41 -19.09 2.97 6.02
CA GLU A 41 -19.19 2.66 7.46
C GLU A 41 -18.55 1.31 7.80
N LYS A 42 -18.84 0.26 7.00
CA LYS A 42 -18.22 -1.05 7.19
C LYS A 42 -16.71 -1.01 7.01
N VAL A 43 -16.22 -0.21 6.08
CA VAL A 43 -14.78 -0.03 5.85
C VAL A 43 -14.13 0.71 7.03
N ARG A 44 -14.77 1.75 7.61
CA ARG A 44 -14.27 2.41 8.83
C ARG A 44 -14.15 1.43 9.99
N GLU A 45 -15.19 0.63 10.22
CA GLU A 45 -15.18 -0.42 11.25
C GLU A 45 -14.03 -1.41 11.02
N MET A 46 -13.87 -1.92 9.80
CA MET A 46 -12.86 -2.89 9.44
C MET A 46 -11.44 -2.34 9.58
N LEU A 47 -11.21 -1.11 9.15
CA LEU A 47 -9.90 -0.46 9.20
C LEU A 47 -9.59 0.16 10.56
N ARG A 48 -10.54 0.23 11.48
CA ARG A 48 -10.43 0.97 12.75
C ARG A 48 -10.02 2.43 12.53
N LEU A 49 -10.59 3.05 11.51
CA LEU A 49 -10.20 4.36 11.03
C LEU A 49 -11.39 5.30 10.98
N ASP A 50 -11.24 6.48 11.59
CA ASP A 50 -12.13 7.62 11.41
C ASP A 50 -11.37 8.72 10.64
N GLU A 51 -11.62 8.81 9.34
CA GLU A 51 -10.96 9.77 8.45
C GLU A 51 -11.32 11.23 8.80
N LYS A 52 -12.49 11.45 9.46
CA LYS A 52 -12.93 12.79 9.85
C LYS A 52 -12.10 13.34 11.00
N SER A 53 -11.60 12.47 11.87
CA SER A 53 -10.76 12.84 13.00
C SER A 53 -9.30 13.10 12.62
N ILE A 54 -8.84 12.74 11.41
CA ILE A 54 -7.47 12.97 10.97
C ILE A 54 -7.21 14.48 10.89
N PRO A 55 -6.25 15.04 11.64
CA PRO A 55 -5.89 16.46 11.54
C PRO A 55 -5.08 16.74 10.26
N VAL A 56 -4.90 18.02 9.93
CA VAL A 56 -3.87 18.39 8.96
C VAL A 56 -2.50 18.04 9.56
N PRO A 57 -1.71 17.17 8.91
CA PRO A 57 -0.50 16.66 9.53
C PRO A 57 0.62 17.71 9.56
N TYR A 58 1.48 17.58 10.55
CA TYR A 58 2.79 18.24 10.54
C TYR A 58 3.63 17.68 9.40
N HIS A 59 4.47 18.53 8.81
CA HIS A 59 5.44 18.10 7.80
C HIS A 59 6.76 18.82 7.97
N ARG A 60 7.82 18.19 7.49
CA ARG A 60 9.16 18.78 7.45
C ARG A 60 9.88 18.42 6.16
N ASN A 61 10.71 19.32 5.67
CA ASN A 61 11.59 19.01 4.56
C ASN A 61 12.70 18.08 5.02
N LEU A 62 12.94 17.06 4.21
CA LEU A 62 14.07 16.15 4.36
C LEU A 62 15.14 16.47 3.32
N LYS A 63 16.35 15.94 3.54
CA LYS A 63 17.40 16.04 2.54
C LYS A 63 16.90 15.43 1.22
N TYR A 64 17.11 16.14 0.12
CA TYR A 64 16.80 15.64 -1.21
C TYR A 64 17.49 14.30 -1.52
N ARG A 65 16.94 13.56 -2.43
CA ARG A 65 17.53 12.31 -2.96
C ARG A 65 17.75 12.42 -4.45
N MET A 66 18.84 11.86 -4.92
CA MET A 66 19.12 11.68 -6.34
C MET A 66 19.09 10.20 -6.68
N GLN A 67 18.39 9.85 -7.75
CA GLN A 67 18.36 8.50 -8.31
C GLN A 67 18.63 8.58 -9.81
N GLY A 68 19.81 8.10 -10.22
CA GLY A 68 20.31 8.36 -11.57
C GLY A 68 20.45 9.87 -11.83
N CYS A 69 19.87 10.34 -12.93
CA CYS A 69 19.85 11.77 -13.30
C CYS A 69 18.60 12.51 -12.76
N ARG A 70 17.81 11.92 -11.87
CA ARG A 70 16.57 12.51 -11.36
C ARG A 70 16.72 13.00 -9.94
N PHE A 71 16.06 14.11 -9.67
CA PHE A 71 16.06 14.77 -8.38
C PHE A 71 14.71 14.64 -7.71
N PHE A 72 14.71 14.32 -6.42
CA PHE A 72 13.50 14.21 -5.62
C PHE A 72 13.61 15.11 -4.39
N SER A 73 12.71 16.10 -4.30
CA SER A 73 12.49 16.81 -3.04
C SER A 73 11.66 15.91 -2.11
N ARG A 74 12.06 15.84 -0.84
CA ARG A 74 11.47 14.90 0.11
C ARG A 74 10.84 15.63 1.29
N PHE A 75 9.69 15.13 1.70
CA PHE A 75 8.95 15.66 2.84
C PHE A 75 8.53 14.50 3.75
N GLY A 76 8.87 14.62 5.05
CA GLY A 76 8.29 13.75 6.08
C GLY A 76 6.96 14.32 6.52
N VAL A 77 5.91 13.52 6.46
CA VAL A 77 4.54 13.85 6.87
C VAL A 77 4.20 13.04 8.11
N GLU A 78 3.95 13.70 9.23
CA GLU A 78 3.59 13.04 10.50
C GLU A 78 2.10 12.68 10.48
N THR A 79 1.81 11.44 10.16
CA THR A 79 0.43 10.96 9.96
C THR A 79 -0.25 10.51 11.26
N GLU A 80 0.56 10.16 12.26
CA GLU A 80 0.19 9.90 13.65
C GLU A 80 1.37 10.32 14.54
N GLU A 81 1.17 10.33 15.84
CA GLU A 81 2.24 10.55 16.82
C GLU A 81 3.37 9.54 16.58
N ASP A 82 4.58 10.05 16.39
CA ASP A 82 5.79 9.25 16.08
C ASP A 82 5.75 8.42 14.80
N MET A 83 4.76 8.62 13.92
CA MET A 83 4.64 7.90 12.65
C MET A 83 4.70 8.84 11.45
N LEU A 84 5.58 8.49 10.51
CA LEU A 84 5.79 9.28 9.30
C LEU A 84 5.35 8.53 8.05
N ALA A 85 4.88 9.28 7.07
CA ALA A 85 4.90 8.92 5.66
C ALA A 85 5.95 9.79 4.94
N ILE A 86 6.53 9.31 3.85
CA ILE A 86 7.50 10.07 3.07
C ILE A 86 6.94 10.40 1.69
N LEU A 87 6.94 11.69 1.39
CA LEU A 87 6.59 12.20 0.06
C LEU A 87 7.83 12.54 -0.74
N HIS A 88 7.85 12.10 -1.98
CA HIS A 88 8.90 12.35 -2.97
C HIS A 88 8.33 13.15 -4.13
N LEU A 89 8.58 14.47 -4.17
CA LEU A 89 8.21 15.26 -5.34
C LEU A 89 9.12 14.90 -6.52
N TYR A 90 8.51 14.37 -7.56
CA TYR A 90 9.19 13.98 -8.79
C TYR A 90 9.57 15.20 -9.62
N SER A 91 10.81 15.25 -10.07
CA SER A 91 11.27 16.22 -11.04
C SER A 91 11.65 15.53 -12.35
N ALA A 92 11.15 16.06 -13.47
CA ALA A 92 11.53 15.55 -14.78
C ALA A 92 13.05 15.65 -15.00
N PRO A 93 13.64 14.81 -15.87
CA PRO A 93 15.07 14.86 -16.16
C PRO A 93 15.55 16.26 -16.53
N GLY A 94 16.65 16.72 -15.91
CA GLY A 94 17.20 18.07 -16.14
C GLY A 94 16.48 19.20 -15.39
N GLN A 95 15.41 18.92 -14.66
CA GLN A 95 14.74 19.89 -13.80
C GLN A 95 15.15 19.66 -12.35
N TRP A 96 15.55 20.73 -11.67
CA TRP A 96 15.93 20.72 -10.27
C TRP A 96 14.89 21.49 -9.48
N LYS A 97 13.97 20.79 -8.84
CA LYS A 97 13.00 21.40 -7.92
C LYS A 97 13.48 21.18 -6.48
N SER A 98 14.45 21.99 -6.02
CA SER A 98 14.80 22.01 -4.61
C SER A 98 13.87 22.98 -3.90
N LEU A 99 12.93 22.45 -3.13
CA LEU A 99 11.97 23.24 -2.40
C LEU A 99 12.36 23.30 -0.93
N LEU A 100 12.42 24.52 -0.37
CA LEU A 100 12.62 24.76 1.06
C LEU A 100 11.32 24.63 1.85
N HIS A 101 10.18 24.74 1.16
CA HIS A 101 8.86 24.66 1.74
C HIS A 101 8.01 23.65 0.97
N PHE A 102 6.98 23.13 1.63
CA PHE A 102 5.97 22.31 0.95
C PHE A 102 5.33 23.12 -0.18
N PRO A 103 5.19 22.56 -1.38
CA PRO A 103 4.62 23.28 -2.52
C PRO A 103 3.14 23.62 -2.28
N ARG A 104 2.69 24.72 -2.90
CA ARG A 104 1.34 25.25 -2.72
C ARG A 104 0.68 25.53 -4.07
N ASP A 105 -0.65 25.55 -4.03
CA ASP A 105 -1.52 26.06 -5.09
C ASP A 105 -1.34 25.34 -6.44
N TYR A 106 -1.06 24.04 -6.41
CA TYR A 106 -1.02 23.26 -7.63
C TYR A 106 -2.42 23.01 -8.17
N GLU A 107 -2.61 23.27 -9.47
CA GLU A 107 -3.90 23.05 -10.16
C GLU A 107 -4.22 21.54 -10.24
N HIS A 108 -3.20 20.71 -10.47
CA HIS A 108 -3.34 19.27 -10.58
C HIS A 108 -2.13 18.57 -9.94
N THR A 109 -2.42 17.65 -9.06
CA THR A 109 -1.44 16.84 -8.33
C THR A 109 -1.81 15.37 -8.43
N THR A 110 -0.81 14.53 -8.66
CA THR A 110 -0.98 13.08 -8.63
C THR A 110 -0.13 12.48 -7.51
N ILE A 111 -0.75 11.68 -6.67
CA ILE A 111 -0.06 10.86 -5.65
C ILE A 111 0.16 9.48 -6.24
N TYR A 112 1.41 9.07 -6.36
CA TYR A 112 1.77 7.71 -6.72
C TYR A 112 1.99 6.86 -5.48
N VAL A 113 1.17 5.81 -5.31
CA VAL A 113 1.30 4.82 -4.22
C VAL A 113 1.96 3.56 -4.78
N PRO A 114 3.19 3.25 -4.40
CA PRO A 114 4.00 2.22 -5.05
C PRO A 114 3.59 0.80 -4.64
N HIS A 115 4.09 -0.16 -5.39
CA HIS A 115 4.12 -1.56 -4.96
C HIS A 115 5.13 -1.77 -3.83
N VAL A 116 6.34 -1.25 -3.98
CA VAL A 116 7.44 -1.45 -3.01
C VAL A 116 8.22 -0.19 -2.69
N ASP A 117 8.56 0.61 -3.68
CA ASP A 117 9.36 1.84 -3.52
C ASP A 117 8.94 2.88 -4.54
N SER A 118 8.55 4.06 -4.05
CA SER A 118 8.03 5.10 -4.94
C SER A 118 9.10 5.65 -5.88
N ILE A 119 10.33 5.83 -5.42
CA ILE A 119 11.39 6.44 -6.24
C ILE A 119 11.82 5.50 -7.36
N ASP A 120 12.06 4.24 -7.04
CA ASP A 120 12.52 3.26 -8.03
C ASP A 120 11.44 3.00 -9.08
N GLU A 121 10.17 2.93 -8.67
CA GLU A 121 9.05 2.70 -9.59
C GLU A 121 8.70 3.91 -10.44
N MET A 122 8.75 5.13 -9.87
CA MET A 122 8.46 6.38 -10.62
C MET A 122 9.44 6.68 -11.74
N ILE A 123 10.63 6.11 -11.71
CA ILE A 123 11.62 6.26 -12.79
C ILE A 123 11.15 5.53 -14.06
N GLU A 124 10.40 4.46 -13.91
CA GLU A 124 9.95 3.58 -14.99
C GLU A 124 8.56 3.96 -15.54
N ILE A 125 7.81 4.80 -14.83
CA ILE A 125 6.45 5.17 -15.20
C ILE A 125 6.44 6.50 -15.97
N ASP A 126 5.64 6.58 -17.03
CA ASP A 126 5.37 7.81 -17.75
C ASP A 126 4.19 8.55 -17.09
N PHE A 127 4.49 9.66 -16.44
CA PHE A 127 3.49 10.54 -15.80
C PHE A 127 3.04 11.71 -16.69
N LYS A 128 3.11 11.56 -17.99
CA LYS A 128 2.67 12.62 -18.92
C LYS A 128 1.19 12.95 -18.70
N GLY A 129 0.91 14.20 -18.42
CA GLY A 129 -0.45 14.68 -18.19
C GLY A 129 -0.96 14.54 -16.76
N CYS A 130 -0.15 14.01 -15.84
CA CYS A 130 -0.53 13.78 -14.45
C CYS A 130 -0.36 15.01 -13.52
N GLY A 131 -0.02 16.18 -14.05
CA GLY A 131 0.27 17.34 -13.22
C GLY A 131 1.58 17.20 -12.44
N GLU A 132 1.61 17.72 -11.22
CA GLU A 132 2.76 17.54 -10.33
C GLU A 132 2.65 16.19 -9.60
N VAL A 133 3.68 15.36 -9.71
CA VAL A 133 3.66 13.98 -9.22
C VAL A 133 4.45 13.85 -7.92
N PHE A 134 3.81 13.23 -6.95
CA PHE A 134 4.43 12.87 -5.66
C PHE A 134 4.37 11.36 -5.45
N GLY A 135 5.51 10.72 -5.25
CA GLY A 135 5.55 9.36 -4.73
C GLY A 135 5.29 9.35 -3.23
N LEU A 136 4.47 8.46 -2.76
CA LEU A 136 4.13 8.32 -1.35
C LEU A 136 4.58 6.96 -0.83
N ASP A 137 5.62 6.95 -0.02
CA ASP A 137 5.98 5.79 0.78
C ASP A 137 5.17 5.83 2.08
N VAL A 138 4.16 4.96 2.16
CA VAL A 138 3.39 4.73 3.39
C VAL A 138 4.19 3.84 4.35
N ARG A 139 3.74 3.73 5.61
CA ARG A 139 4.39 2.86 6.62
C ARG A 139 4.70 1.47 6.09
N GLY A 140 5.94 1.03 6.29
CA GLY A 140 6.43 -0.29 5.86
C GLY A 140 6.66 -0.44 4.36
N VAL A 141 6.74 0.67 3.61
CA VAL A 141 6.99 0.69 2.16
C VAL A 141 8.13 1.66 1.87
N GLY A 142 8.95 1.35 0.87
CA GLY A 142 10.02 2.22 0.39
C GLY A 142 11.01 2.63 1.48
N GLU A 143 11.19 3.93 1.68
CA GLU A 143 12.10 4.46 2.70
C GLU A 143 11.63 4.20 4.14
N LEU A 144 10.39 3.79 4.34
CA LEU A 144 9.84 3.43 5.65
C LEU A 144 9.86 1.92 5.93
N MET A 145 10.54 1.16 5.09
CA MET A 145 10.76 -0.25 5.35
C MET A 145 11.72 -0.41 6.53
N PRO A 146 11.39 -1.22 7.55
CA PRO A 146 12.21 -1.33 8.75
C PRO A 146 13.55 -1.99 8.49
N LEU A 147 14.57 -1.50 9.18
CA LEU A 147 15.93 -2.05 9.14
C LEU A 147 16.04 -3.45 9.75
N SER A 148 15.12 -3.81 10.64
CA SER A 148 15.08 -5.12 11.32
C SER A 148 14.86 -6.30 10.38
N CYS A 149 14.47 -6.06 9.16
CA CYS A 149 14.33 -7.09 8.12
C CYS A 149 15.61 -7.87 7.84
N ASN A 150 16.73 -7.28 8.17
CA ASN A 150 18.05 -7.87 7.97
C ASN A 150 18.57 -8.63 9.19
N TYR A 151 17.73 -8.91 10.17
CA TYR A 151 18.16 -9.41 11.47
C TYR A 151 18.88 -10.79 11.43
N ASN A 152 18.64 -11.59 10.40
CA ASN A 152 19.16 -12.96 10.31
C ASN A 152 20.38 -13.11 9.39
N SER A 153 20.89 -12.06 8.79
CA SER A 153 22.11 -12.17 8.02
C SER A 153 23.27 -11.53 8.76
N ALA A 154 24.23 -12.33 9.19
CA ALA A 154 25.49 -11.84 9.77
C ALA A 154 26.27 -10.91 8.83
N HIS A 155 25.78 -10.70 7.63
CA HIS A 155 26.34 -9.87 6.56
C HIS A 155 25.37 -8.80 6.04
N ALA A 156 24.20 -8.64 6.64
CA ALA A 156 23.27 -7.61 6.24
C ALA A 156 23.89 -6.23 6.48
N GLN A 157 24.23 -5.59 5.40
CA GLN A 157 24.62 -4.19 5.47
C GLN A 157 23.41 -3.37 5.93
N PRO A 158 23.50 -2.60 7.02
CA PRO A 158 22.36 -1.90 7.62
C PRO A 158 21.76 -0.79 6.74
N TYR A 159 22.19 -0.69 5.50
CA TYR A 159 21.85 0.41 4.60
C TYR A 159 21.21 -0.02 3.28
N SER A 160 20.90 -1.29 3.14
CA SER A 160 20.19 -1.70 1.96
C SER A 160 18.70 -1.39 2.12
N LEU A 161 18.36 -0.18 1.77
CA LEU A 161 17.01 0.36 1.88
C LEU A 161 16.09 -0.07 0.74
N HIS A 162 16.61 -0.79 -0.26
CA HIS A 162 15.84 -1.12 -1.44
C HIS A 162 16.02 -2.57 -1.84
N PRO A 163 15.04 -3.44 -1.58
CA PRO A 163 15.11 -4.86 -1.95
C PRO A 163 15.16 -5.10 -3.47
N PHE A 164 15.06 -4.05 -4.29
CA PHE A 164 14.99 -4.16 -5.76
C PHE A 164 16.12 -3.48 -6.53
N ARG A 165 17.15 -2.96 -5.85
CA ARG A 165 18.31 -2.45 -6.55
C ARG A 165 19.14 -3.58 -7.12
N LYS A 166 19.55 -3.43 -8.38
CA LYS A 166 20.41 -4.39 -9.12
C LYS A 166 21.89 -4.29 -8.75
N ASP A 167 22.27 -3.51 -7.75
CA ASP A 167 23.65 -3.35 -7.35
C ASP A 167 24.05 -4.38 -6.27
N SER A 168 25.31 -4.73 -6.26
CA SER A 168 25.90 -5.87 -5.53
C SER A 168 25.62 -5.93 -4.02
N LEU A 169 25.10 -4.87 -3.42
CA LEU A 169 24.73 -4.80 -2.01
C LEU A 169 23.49 -5.65 -1.68
N TYR A 170 22.76 -6.09 -2.69
CA TYR A 170 21.54 -6.90 -2.58
C TYR A 170 21.73 -8.36 -2.88
N SER A 171 22.95 -8.77 -3.13
CA SER A 171 23.25 -10.19 -3.31
C SER A 171 22.82 -11.04 -2.10
N CYS A 172 22.71 -10.44 -0.91
CA CYS A 172 22.18 -11.14 0.26
C CYS A 172 20.67 -11.43 0.13
N PHE A 173 19.89 -10.53 -0.45
CA PHE A 173 18.49 -10.82 -0.79
C PHE A 173 18.40 -11.84 -1.91
N ASP A 174 19.27 -11.75 -2.90
CA ASP A 174 19.33 -12.71 -4.00
C ASP A 174 19.78 -14.11 -3.56
N THR A 175 20.62 -14.20 -2.54
CA THR A 175 21.16 -15.49 -2.07
C THR A 175 20.36 -16.14 -0.95
N ILE A 176 19.79 -15.34 -0.05
CA ILE A 176 19.06 -15.89 1.10
C ILE A 176 17.61 -16.11 0.77
N ASN A 177 17.08 -15.28 -0.10
CA ASN A 177 15.64 -15.23 -0.25
C ASN A 177 15.17 -14.85 -1.64
N ARG A 178 15.48 -15.65 -2.51
CA ARG A 178 14.52 -15.91 -3.57
C ARG A 178 13.22 -16.48 -2.98
N GLU A 179 13.12 -16.47 -1.67
CA GLU A 179 11.93 -16.83 -0.95
C GLU A 179 10.88 -15.75 -1.14
N PHE A 180 9.72 -16.19 -1.44
CA PHE A 180 8.51 -15.46 -1.74
C PHE A 180 8.19 -14.30 -0.77
N PHE A 181 8.56 -14.43 0.51
CA PHE A 181 8.26 -13.44 1.55
C PHE A 181 9.33 -12.35 1.74
N SER A 182 10.50 -12.49 1.14
CA SER A 182 11.61 -11.58 1.38
C SER A 182 11.40 -10.18 0.81
N SER A 183 10.58 -10.06 -0.24
CA SER A 183 10.27 -8.78 -0.88
C SER A 183 9.51 -7.81 0.02
N TYR A 184 8.84 -8.33 1.05
CA TYR A 184 7.99 -7.55 1.95
C TYR A 184 8.50 -7.47 3.36
N CYS A 185 9.70 -8.00 3.61
CA CYS A 185 10.41 -7.85 4.87
C CYS A 185 9.62 -8.34 6.10
N CYS A 186 9.46 -7.50 7.12
CA CYS A 186 8.72 -7.81 8.36
C CYS A 186 7.19 -7.75 8.22
N ASP A 187 6.66 -7.86 7.03
CA ASP A 187 5.23 -7.74 6.75
C ASP A 187 4.38 -8.69 7.61
N TYR A 188 4.83 -9.94 7.75
CA TYR A 188 4.16 -10.92 8.59
C TYR A 188 4.06 -10.46 10.05
N ASP A 189 5.13 -9.90 10.60
CA ASP A 189 5.18 -9.45 11.99
C ASP A 189 4.19 -8.30 12.21
N TYR A 190 4.11 -7.35 11.31
CA TYR A 190 3.15 -6.26 11.39
C TYR A 190 1.72 -6.73 11.30
N SER A 191 1.44 -7.65 10.38
CA SER A 191 0.12 -8.24 10.25
C SER A 191 -0.28 -9.00 11.52
N ALA A 192 0.63 -9.81 12.07
CA ALA A 192 0.39 -10.59 13.27
C ALA A 192 0.20 -9.71 14.51
N ILE A 193 1.05 -8.70 14.71
CA ILE A 193 0.93 -7.74 15.81
C ILE A 193 -0.38 -6.95 15.68
N GLY A 194 -0.70 -6.45 14.50
CA GLY A 194 -1.95 -5.75 14.25
C GLY A 194 -3.16 -6.61 14.57
N LEU A 195 -3.12 -7.92 14.22
CA LEU A 195 -4.19 -8.85 14.56
C LEU A 195 -4.34 -9.02 16.10
N MET A 196 -3.23 -9.15 16.81
CA MET A 196 -3.25 -9.28 18.28
C MET A 196 -3.79 -8.02 18.97
N LEU A 197 -3.48 -6.84 18.44
CA LEU A 197 -3.92 -5.56 18.98
C LEU A 197 -5.31 -5.14 18.48
N ASN A 198 -5.90 -5.88 17.53
CA ASN A 198 -7.12 -5.49 16.81
C ASN A 198 -6.99 -4.13 16.10
N GLU A 199 -5.79 -3.84 15.60
CA GLU A 199 -5.43 -2.64 14.84
C GLU A 199 -4.86 -3.04 13.49
N PRO A 200 -5.69 -3.10 12.43
CA PRO A 200 -5.23 -3.51 11.10
C PRO A 200 -4.16 -2.59 10.57
N TYR A 201 -3.00 -3.12 10.23
CA TYR A 201 -1.90 -2.33 9.66
C TYR A 201 -2.30 -1.61 8.36
N LEU A 202 -3.22 -2.21 7.60
CA LEU A 202 -3.85 -1.60 6.44
C LEU A 202 -4.55 -0.28 6.79
N GLY A 203 -5.21 -0.18 7.94
CA GLY A 203 -5.86 1.06 8.41
C GLY A 203 -4.86 2.20 8.56
N GLY A 204 -3.67 1.91 9.09
CA GLY A 204 -2.58 2.88 9.16
C GLY A 204 -2.08 3.34 7.79
N ARG A 205 -1.93 2.43 6.81
CA ARG A 205 -1.56 2.80 5.44
C ARG A 205 -2.62 3.67 4.76
N VAL A 206 -3.89 3.39 4.98
CA VAL A 206 -5.00 4.24 4.49
C VAL A 206 -4.94 5.62 5.15
N ARG A 207 -4.67 5.70 6.46
CA ARG A 207 -4.46 6.96 7.19
C ARG A 207 -3.32 7.77 6.60
N ASP A 208 -2.19 7.14 6.26
CA ASP A 208 -1.04 7.82 5.66
C ASP A 208 -1.42 8.50 4.33
N ILE A 209 -2.20 7.83 3.48
CA ILE A 209 -2.71 8.40 2.24
C ILE A 209 -3.66 9.57 2.53
N LEU A 210 -4.64 9.38 3.40
CA LEU A 210 -5.64 10.40 3.74
C LEU A 210 -5.01 11.64 4.39
N SER A 211 -4.03 11.44 5.28
CA SER A 211 -3.26 12.54 5.90
C SER A 211 -2.51 13.34 4.84
N THR A 212 -1.91 12.65 3.86
CA THR A 212 -1.21 13.28 2.73
C THR A 212 -2.18 14.10 1.87
N VAL A 213 -3.34 13.55 1.55
CA VAL A 213 -4.40 14.27 0.79
C VAL A 213 -4.84 15.53 1.55
N LYS A 214 -5.09 15.42 2.86
CA LYS A 214 -5.43 16.58 3.71
C LYS A 214 -4.33 17.66 3.72
N LEU A 215 -3.06 17.25 3.78
CA LEU A 215 -1.94 18.17 3.70
C LEU A 215 -1.93 18.93 2.37
N MET A 216 -2.14 18.21 1.26
CA MET A 216 -2.18 18.83 -0.08
C MET A 216 -3.36 19.79 -0.22
N LYS A 217 -4.57 19.40 0.18
CA LYS A 217 -5.74 20.30 0.17
C LYS A 217 -5.54 21.55 1.04
N HIS A 218 -4.96 21.37 2.25
CA HIS A 218 -4.62 22.49 3.12
C HIS A 218 -3.63 23.48 2.48
N ASN A 219 -2.72 22.98 1.63
CA ASN A 219 -1.78 23.81 0.87
C ASN A 219 -2.31 24.28 -0.48
N GLY A 220 -3.61 24.19 -0.75
CA GLY A 220 -4.26 24.76 -1.91
C GLY A 220 -4.21 23.92 -3.19
N HIS A 221 -3.85 22.64 -3.11
CA HIS A 221 -3.89 21.75 -4.27
C HIS A 221 -5.34 21.50 -4.67
N LYS A 222 -5.70 21.78 -5.94
CA LYS A 222 -7.10 21.79 -6.38
C LYS A 222 -7.60 20.41 -6.75
N LYS A 223 -6.99 19.78 -7.76
CA LYS A 223 -7.31 18.42 -8.17
C LYS A 223 -6.24 17.47 -7.64
N ILE A 224 -6.67 16.38 -7.00
CA ILE A 224 -5.79 15.35 -6.47
C ILE A 224 -6.21 13.98 -7.03
N ASP A 225 -5.35 13.41 -7.85
CA ASP A 225 -5.53 12.07 -8.39
C ASP A 225 -4.59 11.09 -7.68
N ILE A 226 -4.95 9.81 -7.66
CA ILE A 226 -4.10 8.73 -7.17
C ILE A 226 -3.81 7.75 -8.30
N ILE A 227 -2.55 7.39 -8.46
CA ILE A 227 -2.10 6.23 -9.24
C ILE A 227 -1.47 5.25 -8.26
N ALA A 228 -1.98 4.03 -8.19
CA ALA A 228 -1.48 3.03 -7.27
C ALA A 228 -1.08 1.74 -7.99
N LYS A 229 -0.03 1.07 -7.52
CA LYS A 229 0.49 -0.15 -8.16
C LYS A 229 0.60 -1.30 -7.16
N GLY A 230 0.23 -2.49 -7.61
CA GLY A 230 0.40 -3.73 -6.86
C GLY A 230 -0.25 -3.70 -5.47
N GLN A 231 0.53 -3.93 -4.41
CA GLN A 231 0.01 -3.86 -3.03
C GLN A 231 -0.51 -2.47 -2.65
N GLY A 232 0.03 -1.41 -3.24
CA GLY A 232 -0.41 -0.03 -3.00
C GLY A 232 -1.84 0.23 -3.46
N THR A 233 -2.38 -0.59 -4.37
CA THR A 233 -3.75 -0.45 -4.88
C THR A 233 -4.80 -0.71 -3.79
N ILE A 234 -4.49 -1.56 -2.82
CA ILE A 234 -5.43 -1.92 -1.74
C ILE A 234 -5.65 -0.76 -0.78
N PRO A 235 -4.63 -0.14 -0.14
CA PRO A 235 -4.88 1.03 0.70
C PRO A 235 -5.41 2.22 -0.11
N ALA A 236 -5.00 2.38 -1.38
CA ALA A 236 -5.44 3.49 -2.21
C ALA A 236 -6.94 3.44 -2.53
N ILE A 237 -7.50 2.27 -2.84
CA ILE A 237 -8.94 2.15 -3.13
C ILE A 237 -9.79 2.41 -1.89
N PHE A 238 -9.35 2.00 -0.69
CA PHE A 238 -10.03 2.33 0.56
C PHE A 238 -9.93 3.83 0.88
N ALA A 239 -8.79 4.47 0.64
CA ALA A 239 -8.65 5.91 0.79
C ALA A 239 -9.59 6.68 -0.14
N ALA A 240 -9.68 6.28 -1.42
CA ALA A 240 -10.59 6.87 -2.38
C ALA A 240 -12.07 6.64 -2.05
N LEU A 241 -12.41 5.51 -1.43
CA LEU A 241 -13.76 5.28 -0.95
C LEU A 241 -14.16 6.21 0.22
N LEU A 242 -13.19 6.51 1.11
CA LEU A 242 -13.43 7.27 2.34
C LEU A 242 -13.29 8.80 2.19
N SER A 243 -12.69 9.28 1.09
CA SER A 243 -12.42 10.71 0.91
C SER A 243 -12.99 11.24 -0.41
N ASP A 244 -13.76 12.32 -0.30
CA ASP A 244 -14.24 13.09 -1.46
C ASP A 244 -13.18 14.08 -2.00
N ASP A 245 -12.03 14.21 -1.33
CA ASP A 245 -10.91 15.04 -1.75
C ASP A 245 -10.01 14.37 -2.81
N ILE A 246 -10.26 13.11 -3.13
CA ILE A 246 -9.58 12.37 -4.18
C ILE A 246 -10.48 12.36 -5.42
N ASP A 247 -10.01 13.00 -6.50
CA ASP A 247 -10.82 13.22 -7.70
C ASP A 247 -10.87 11.99 -8.60
N GLU A 248 -9.72 11.37 -8.87
CA GLU A 248 -9.63 10.17 -9.69
C GLU A 248 -8.63 9.16 -9.10
N ILE A 249 -8.90 7.88 -9.30
CA ILE A 249 -7.99 6.80 -8.92
C ILE A 249 -7.74 5.85 -10.08
N SER A 250 -6.48 5.53 -10.33
CA SER A 250 -6.02 4.57 -11.33
C SER A 250 -5.21 3.46 -10.68
N LEU A 251 -5.54 2.21 -10.99
CA LEU A 251 -4.95 1.03 -10.39
C LEU A 251 -4.15 0.23 -11.41
N ILE A 252 -2.88 0.00 -11.13
CA ILE A 252 -1.95 -0.78 -11.94
C ILE A 252 -1.71 -2.11 -11.25
N GLN A 253 -1.94 -3.23 -11.93
CA GLN A 253 -1.74 -4.58 -11.35
C GLN A 253 -2.50 -4.78 -10.04
N ALA A 254 -3.72 -4.25 -9.94
CA ALA A 254 -4.60 -4.53 -8.81
C ALA A 254 -5.04 -6.00 -8.80
N PRO A 255 -5.29 -6.59 -7.62
CA PRO A 255 -5.90 -7.92 -7.55
C PRO A 255 -7.31 -7.89 -8.14
N GLU A 256 -7.67 -8.98 -8.84
CA GLU A 256 -9.01 -9.10 -9.41
C GLU A 256 -10.09 -9.14 -8.33
N SER A 257 -9.83 -9.87 -7.26
CA SER A 257 -10.71 -9.97 -6.10
C SER A 257 -9.96 -10.51 -4.89
N PHE A 258 -10.44 -10.21 -3.69
CA PHE A 258 -9.92 -10.82 -2.46
C PHE A 258 -10.28 -12.32 -2.41
N ASP A 259 -11.43 -12.72 -2.95
CA ASP A 259 -11.79 -14.13 -3.10
C ASP A 259 -10.78 -14.88 -3.96
N SER A 260 -10.34 -14.32 -5.09
CA SER A 260 -9.35 -14.96 -5.97
C SER A 260 -8.03 -15.28 -5.27
N MET A 261 -7.63 -14.46 -4.28
CA MET A 261 -6.43 -14.69 -3.48
C MET A 261 -6.53 -15.98 -2.64
N LEU A 262 -7.73 -16.33 -2.15
CA LEU A 262 -7.97 -17.58 -1.43
C LEU A 262 -7.96 -18.82 -2.33
N ARG A 263 -8.17 -18.64 -3.64
CA ARG A 263 -8.18 -19.75 -4.61
C ARG A 263 -6.78 -20.13 -5.07
N THR A 264 -5.79 -19.30 -4.85
CA THR A 264 -4.39 -19.62 -5.12
C THR A 264 -3.74 -20.30 -3.90
N ARG A 265 -2.76 -21.19 -4.15
CA ARG A 265 -1.99 -21.78 -3.04
C ARG A 265 -1.05 -20.78 -2.38
N ILE A 266 -0.55 -19.85 -3.17
CA ILE A 266 0.39 -18.82 -2.76
C ILE A 266 -0.16 -17.48 -3.22
N THR A 267 -0.37 -16.57 -2.26
CA THR A 267 -0.75 -15.20 -2.57
C THR A 267 0.50 -14.35 -2.83
N TYR A 268 0.42 -13.46 -3.81
CA TYR A 268 1.49 -12.50 -4.13
C TYR A 268 1.29 -11.15 -3.43
N VAL A 269 0.31 -11.07 -2.57
CA VAL A 269 0.00 -9.85 -1.81
C VAL A 269 0.42 -10.05 -0.36
N PRO A 270 1.16 -9.11 0.25
CA PRO A 270 1.59 -9.23 1.63
C PRO A 270 0.41 -9.20 2.61
N GLN A 271 0.58 -9.85 3.77
CA GLN A 271 -0.48 -9.97 4.76
C GLN A 271 -0.90 -8.62 5.37
N SER A 272 0.03 -7.68 5.46
CA SER A 272 -0.22 -6.35 6.03
C SER A 272 -1.25 -5.51 5.27
N VAL A 273 -1.50 -5.83 4.00
CA VAL A 273 -2.56 -5.16 3.21
C VAL A 273 -3.83 -6.00 3.07
N MET A 274 -3.90 -7.18 3.71
CA MET A 274 -5.11 -8.00 3.68
C MET A 274 -6.20 -7.40 4.57
N PRO A 275 -7.37 -7.05 4.00
CA PRO A 275 -8.47 -6.47 4.76
C PRO A 275 -9.23 -7.56 5.51
N TRP A 276 -9.17 -7.55 6.85
CA TRP A 276 -9.77 -8.60 7.68
C TRP A 276 -11.29 -8.62 7.59
N GLY A 277 -11.81 -9.76 7.18
CA GLY A 277 -13.26 -9.98 7.10
C GLY A 277 -13.97 -9.22 5.97
N VAL A 278 -13.24 -8.64 5.01
CA VAL A 278 -13.80 -7.87 3.90
C VAL A 278 -14.85 -8.64 3.11
N LEU A 279 -14.65 -9.92 2.85
CA LEU A 279 -15.55 -10.76 2.07
C LEU A 279 -16.95 -10.93 2.69
N LYS A 280 -17.14 -10.57 3.97
CA LYS A 280 -18.45 -10.53 4.62
C LYS A 280 -19.38 -9.48 4.04
N PHE A 281 -18.84 -8.42 3.44
CA PHE A 281 -19.64 -7.27 3.01
C PHE A 281 -19.25 -6.66 1.66
N THR A 282 -18.03 -6.92 1.13
CA THR A 282 -17.60 -6.43 -0.19
C THR A 282 -16.42 -7.23 -0.75
N ASP A 283 -16.08 -6.97 -2.01
CA ASP A 283 -14.87 -7.45 -2.68
C ASP A 283 -14.33 -6.36 -3.60
N MET A 284 -13.19 -6.58 -4.23
CA MET A 284 -12.52 -5.60 -5.08
C MET A 284 -13.41 -5.07 -6.22
N PRO A 285 -14.20 -5.88 -6.94
CA PRO A 285 -15.08 -5.38 -7.99
C PRO A 285 -16.08 -4.32 -7.50
N GLU A 286 -16.71 -4.54 -6.35
CA GLU A 286 -17.66 -3.59 -5.77
C GLU A 286 -16.97 -2.32 -5.27
N LEU A 287 -15.74 -2.41 -4.75
CA LEU A 287 -14.94 -1.25 -4.38
C LEU A 287 -14.56 -0.41 -5.62
N ILE A 288 -14.19 -1.06 -6.72
CA ILE A 288 -13.90 -0.39 -8.01
C ILE A 288 -15.14 0.34 -8.51
N GLU A 289 -16.30 -0.31 -8.48
CA GLU A 289 -17.57 0.32 -8.87
C GLU A 289 -17.91 1.51 -7.97
N ALA A 290 -17.79 1.37 -6.65
CA ALA A 290 -18.11 2.42 -5.68
C ALA A 290 -17.20 3.64 -5.75
N THR A 291 -15.94 3.47 -6.18
CA THR A 291 -14.94 4.54 -6.29
C THR A 291 -14.81 5.09 -7.71
N GLY A 292 -15.31 4.40 -8.73
CA GLY A 292 -15.05 4.72 -10.13
C GLY A 292 -13.61 4.49 -10.56
N ALA A 293 -12.87 3.62 -9.86
CA ALA A 293 -11.46 3.36 -10.12
C ALA A 293 -11.23 2.84 -11.55
N LYS A 294 -10.18 3.35 -12.20
CA LYS A 294 -9.74 2.92 -13.54
C LYS A 294 -8.68 1.82 -13.39
N ILE A 295 -8.87 0.70 -14.09
CA ILE A 295 -7.87 -0.37 -14.14
C ILE A 295 -6.94 -0.13 -15.33
N ILE A 296 -5.66 0.02 -15.06
CA ILE A 296 -4.60 0.11 -16.07
C ILE A 296 -3.92 -1.26 -16.17
N LYS A 297 -3.92 -1.82 -17.37
CA LYS A 297 -3.31 -3.14 -17.67
C LYS A 297 -1.84 -3.02 -18.01
#